data_f845b5d85137a69b2a33c7647d0a076b
#
_entry.id   f845b5d85137a69b2a33c7647d0a076b
#
_cell.length_a   1.000
_cell.length_b   1.000
_cell.length_c   1.000
_cell.angle_alpha   90.00
_cell.angle_beta   90.00
_cell.angle_gamma   90.00
#
_symmetry.space_group_name_H-M   'P 1'
#
loop_
_entity.id
_entity.type
_entity.pdbx_description
1 polymer ?
#
loop_
_entity_poly.entity_id
_entity_poly.type
_entity_poly.pdbx_seq_one_letter_code
_entity_poly.pdbx_strand_id
1 'polypeptide(L)'
;MGAPTLERAGFEHYEVAGDARPGKRCRHNLKYWQYGDYVACGASAHSKVTLEDGTIIREARFMQPESYIKHAEKDSAVAHERVVAKEEQAFEFMLNVLRLREGAPLDLLTERTTLSLDDIQPGIAKAQSLGLMPQPLNRFVTTDKGWDFLSDTQEIFL
;
A
#
# COMPACT_ATOMS: atom_id res chain seq x y z
N MET A 1 -24.67 2.49 -6.85
CA MET A 1 -25.59 3.57 -6.45
C MET A 1 -25.04 4.51 -5.38
N GLY A 2 -23.97 4.20 -4.65
CA GLY A 2 -23.43 5.02 -3.56
C GLY A 2 -22.62 6.25 -4.00
N ALA A 3 -21.63 6.07 -4.90
CA ALA A 3 -20.66 7.11 -5.25
C ALA A 3 -21.29 8.44 -5.71
N PRO A 4 -22.24 8.51 -6.66
CA PRO A 4 -22.83 9.78 -7.10
C PRO A 4 -23.61 10.51 -5.99
N THR A 5 -24.06 9.78 -4.97
CA THR A 5 -24.78 10.38 -3.81
C THR A 5 -23.79 11.03 -2.85
N LEU A 6 -22.65 10.40 -2.61
CA LEU A 6 -21.59 10.92 -1.78
C LEU A 6 -20.93 12.16 -2.40
N GLU A 7 -20.64 12.11 -3.70
CA GLU A 7 -20.11 13.28 -4.44
C GLU A 7 -21.03 14.50 -4.34
N ARG A 8 -22.35 14.31 -4.53
CA ARG A 8 -23.35 15.40 -4.35
C ARG A 8 -23.41 15.92 -2.93
N ALA A 9 -23.04 15.09 -1.93
CA ALA A 9 -22.93 15.49 -0.54
C ALA A 9 -21.56 16.11 -0.18
N GLY A 10 -20.69 16.33 -1.17
CA GLY A 10 -19.39 16.96 -1.00
C GLY A 10 -18.30 16.04 -0.46
N PHE A 11 -18.46 14.72 -0.67
CA PHE A 11 -17.41 13.74 -0.39
C PHE A 11 -16.59 13.48 -1.65
N GLU A 12 -15.29 13.28 -1.46
CA GLU A 12 -14.32 12.86 -2.48
C GLU A 12 -13.98 11.39 -2.27
N HIS A 13 -14.03 10.60 -3.34
CA HIS A 13 -13.52 9.23 -3.35
C HIS A 13 -11.99 9.28 -3.43
N TYR A 14 -11.28 9.15 -2.30
CA TYR A 14 -9.83 9.37 -2.24
C TYR A 14 -9.00 8.09 -2.29
N GLU A 15 -9.62 6.92 -2.01
CA GLU A 15 -9.00 5.60 -2.11
C GLU A 15 -10.07 4.53 -2.37
N VAL A 16 -9.67 3.29 -2.74
CA VAL A 16 -10.54 2.20 -3.23
C VAL A 16 -11.81 1.97 -2.41
N ALA A 17 -11.76 2.15 -1.09
CA ALA A 17 -12.88 1.90 -0.18
C ALA A 17 -13.22 3.11 0.70
N GLY A 18 -12.65 4.28 0.42
CA GLY A 18 -12.74 5.45 1.28
C GLY A 18 -13.25 6.71 0.59
N ASP A 19 -14.29 7.29 1.18
CA ASP A 19 -14.79 8.60 0.84
C ASP A 19 -14.61 9.56 2.02
N ALA A 20 -14.20 10.79 1.76
CA ALA A 20 -14.00 11.80 2.79
C ALA A 20 -14.34 13.21 2.27
N ARG A 21 -14.72 14.11 3.15
CA ARG A 21 -14.77 15.53 2.81
C ARG A 21 -13.36 16.10 2.61
N PRO A 22 -13.17 17.14 1.81
CA PRO A 22 -11.89 17.81 1.62
C PRO A 22 -11.18 18.08 2.96
N GLY A 23 -9.92 17.67 3.07
CA GLY A 23 -9.10 17.81 4.28
C GLY A 23 -9.47 16.88 5.45
N LYS A 24 -10.40 15.92 5.26
CA LYS A 24 -10.87 14.99 6.30
C LYS A 24 -10.55 13.52 5.96
N ARG A 25 -9.63 13.26 5.04
CA ARG A 25 -9.17 11.91 4.69
C ARG A 25 -8.60 11.19 5.91
N CYS A 26 -8.87 9.90 6.05
CA CYS A 26 -8.39 9.09 7.16
C CYS A 26 -6.86 8.97 7.11
N ARG A 27 -6.16 9.57 8.08
CA ARG A 27 -4.68 9.54 8.16
C ARG A 27 -4.14 8.14 8.34
N HIS A 28 -4.88 7.27 9.03
CA HIS A 28 -4.51 5.87 9.22
C HIS A 28 -4.50 5.13 7.88
N ASN A 29 -5.57 5.27 7.07
CA ASN A 29 -5.63 4.66 5.75
C ASN A 29 -4.51 5.19 4.82
N LEU A 30 -4.33 6.53 4.79
CA LEU A 30 -3.27 7.14 3.99
C LEU A 30 -1.89 6.60 4.34
N LYS A 31 -1.63 6.33 5.65
CA LYS A 31 -0.35 5.76 6.06
C LYS A 31 -0.10 4.39 5.44
N TYR A 32 -1.11 3.51 5.40
CA TYR A 32 -1.01 2.22 4.72
C TYR A 32 -0.81 2.38 3.21
N TRP A 33 -1.66 3.20 2.58
CA TRP A 33 -1.61 3.37 1.12
C TRP A 33 -0.36 4.11 0.64
N GLN A 34 0.32 4.85 1.50
CA GLN A 34 1.64 5.44 1.26
C GLN A 34 2.79 4.51 1.65
N TYR A 35 2.54 3.23 1.81
CA TYR A 35 3.50 2.20 2.19
C TYR A 35 4.29 2.54 3.46
N GLY A 36 3.67 3.28 4.39
CA GLY A 36 4.27 3.67 5.67
C GLY A 36 4.37 2.51 6.65
N ASP A 37 5.21 2.68 7.66
CA ASP A 37 5.38 1.70 8.74
C ASP A 37 4.23 1.76 9.72
N TYR A 38 3.92 0.60 10.28
CA TYR A 38 2.92 0.45 11.32
C TYR A 38 3.24 -0.75 12.21
N VAL A 39 2.97 -0.58 13.50
CA VAL A 39 3.05 -1.64 14.50
C VAL A 39 1.64 -1.94 14.95
N ALA A 40 1.26 -3.20 14.93
CA ALA A 40 -0.06 -3.64 15.30
C ALA A 40 -0.03 -4.54 16.54
N CYS A 41 -1.06 -4.43 17.38
CA CYS A 41 -1.28 -5.23 18.57
C CYS A 41 -2.57 -6.03 18.44
N GLY A 42 -2.61 -7.19 19.08
CA GLY A 42 -3.78 -8.05 19.10
C GLY A 42 -3.62 -9.31 18.28
N ALA A 43 -4.52 -10.27 18.53
CA ALA A 43 -4.54 -11.53 17.79
C ALA A 43 -4.77 -11.26 16.29
N SER A 44 -4.08 -12.00 15.43
CA SER A 44 -4.11 -11.86 13.96
C SER A 44 -3.61 -10.52 13.41
N ALA A 45 -3.02 -9.65 14.24
CA ALA A 45 -2.52 -8.36 13.79
C ALA A 45 -1.21 -8.50 13.00
N HIS A 46 -1.03 -7.62 12.01
CA HIS A 46 0.17 -7.57 11.18
C HIS A 46 0.89 -6.24 11.36
N SER A 47 2.22 -6.26 11.30
CA SER A 47 3.07 -5.08 11.32
C SER A 47 3.91 -4.99 10.03
N LYS A 48 4.31 -3.77 9.68
CA LYS A 48 5.37 -3.48 8.72
C LYS A 48 6.31 -2.48 9.35
N VAL A 49 7.58 -2.81 9.40
CA VAL A 49 8.63 -1.96 9.98
C VAL A 49 9.79 -1.87 9.00
N THR A 50 10.26 -0.66 8.73
CA THR A 50 11.46 -0.42 7.94
C THR A 50 12.59 -0.06 8.90
N LEU A 51 13.69 -0.81 8.87
CA LEU A 51 14.88 -0.57 9.66
C LEU A 51 15.71 0.58 9.06
N GLU A 52 16.71 1.07 9.82
CA GLU A 52 17.57 2.18 9.41
C GLU A 52 18.40 1.86 8.14
N ASP A 53 18.70 0.59 7.90
CA ASP A 53 19.39 0.12 6.69
C ASP A 53 18.48 -0.08 5.48
N GLY A 54 17.18 0.23 5.61
CA GLY A 54 16.17 0.04 4.57
C GLY A 54 15.54 -1.35 4.54
N THR A 55 15.96 -2.29 5.39
CA THR A 55 15.35 -3.62 5.48
C THR A 55 13.89 -3.52 5.91
N ILE A 56 13.00 -4.10 5.13
CA ILE A 56 11.55 -4.12 5.42
C ILE A 56 11.19 -5.45 6.08
N ILE A 57 10.63 -5.37 7.29
CA ILE A 57 10.17 -6.54 8.05
C ILE A 57 8.65 -6.56 8.09
N ARG A 58 8.08 -7.74 7.83
CA ARG A 58 6.68 -8.06 8.05
C ARG A 58 6.55 -9.00 9.24
N GLU A 59 5.73 -8.64 10.20
CA GLU A 59 5.37 -9.50 11.33
C GLU A 59 3.89 -9.85 11.28
N ALA A 60 3.56 -11.06 11.71
CA ALA A 60 2.21 -11.50 11.98
C ALA A 60 2.12 -12.03 13.42
N ARG A 61 1.10 -11.59 14.15
CA ARG A 61 0.81 -12.06 15.50
C ARG A 61 0.05 -13.39 15.43
N PHE A 62 0.08 -14.16 16.52
CA PHE A 62 -0.73 -15.38 16.62
C PHE A 62 -2.19 -15.10 16.31
N MET A 63 -2.80 -15.91 15.45
CA MET A 63 -4.15 -15.70 14.95
C MET A 63 -5.20 -15.95 16.04
N GLN A 64 -5.04 -17.02 16.82
CA GLN A 64 -5.99 -17.40 17.87
C GLN A 64 -5.78 -16.55 19.12
N PRO A 65 -6.83 -15.92 19.67
CA PRO A 65 -6.73 -15.06 20.85
C PRO A 65 -6.05 -15.72 22.04
N GLU A 66 -6.38 -16.98 22.35
CA GLU A 66 -5.76 -17.73 23.44
C GLU A 66 -4.25 -17.93 23.25
N SER A 67 -3.83 -18.27 22.02
CA SER A 67 -2.43 -18.40 21.67
C SER A 67 -1.71 -17.04 21.76
N TYR A 68 -2.34 -15.98 21.27
CA TYR A 68 -1.80 -14.62 21.36
C TYR A 68 -1.56 -14.22 22.82
N ILE A 69 -2.54 -14.35 23.70
CA ILE A 69 -2.46 -14.00 25.13
C ILE A 69 -1.31 -14.79 25.79
N LYS A 70 -1.31 -16.11 25.61
CA LYS A 70 -0.30 -17.01 26.20
C LYS A 70 1.14 -16.64 25.79
N HIS A 71 1.34 -16.16 24.55
CA HIS A 71 2.66 -15.79 24.06
C HIS A 71 3.00 -14.34 24.39
N ALA A 72 2.02 -13.43 24.42
CA ALA A 72 2.22 -12.04 24.83
C ALA A 72 2.72 -11.93 26.28
N GLU A 73 2.28 -12.80 27.19
CA GLU A 73 2.79 -12.89 28.55
C GLU A 73 4.29 -13.26 28.63
N LYS A 74 4.86 -13.80 27.55
CA LYS A 74 6.26 -14.25 27.45
C LYS A 74 7.08 -13.38 26.48
N ASP A 75 6.64 -12.17 26.17
CA ASP A 75 7.26 -11.25 25.21
C ASP A 75 7.47 -11.81 23.79
N SER A 76 6.68 -12.78 23.39
CA SER A 76 6.81 -13.44 22.07
C SER A 76 5.49 -13.58 21.32
N ALA A 77 4.72 -12.49 21.23
CA ALA A 77 3.43 -12.51 20.54
C ALA A 77 3.55 -12.59 19.00
N VAL A 78 4.75 -12.55 18.44
CA VAL A 78 5.02 -12.72 17.00
C VAL A 78 4.98 -14.21 16.66
N ALA A 79 4.11 -14.58 15.73
CA ALA A 79 4.02 -15.93 15.20
C ALA A 79 4.92 -16.15 13.99
N HIS A 80 5.01 -15.13 13.13
CA HIS A 80 5.82 -15.13 11.92
C HIS A 80 6.47 -13.78 11.73
N GLU A 81 7.75 -13.82 11.35
CA GLU A 81 8.54 -12.68 10.92
C GLU A 81 9.19 -13.01 9.60
N ARG A 82 9.19 -12.09 8.64
CA ARG A 82 9.92 -12.22 7.40
C ARG A 82 10.48 -10.89 6.92
N VAL A 83 11.62 -10.94 6.30
CA VAL A 83 12.17 -9.84 5.51
C VAL A 83 11.48 -9.84 4.15
N VAL A 84 11.08 -8.66 3.67
CA VAL A 84 10.55 -8.50 2.31
C VAL A 84 11.74 -8.46 1.35
N ALA A 85 11.82 -9.45 0.47
CA ALA A 85 12.87 -9.51 -0.54
C ALA A 85 12.78 -8.31 -1.50
N LYS A 86 13.94 -7.88 -2.05
CA LYS A 86 13.98 -6.71 -2.95
C LYS A 86 13.01 -6.87 -4.13
N GLU A 87 12.91 -8.06 -4.66
CA GLU A 87 12.06 -8.44 -5.80
C GLU A 87 10.56 -8.29 -5.48
N GLU A 88 10.18 -8.50 -4.22
CA GLU A 88 8.78 -8.37 -3.77
C GLU A 88 8.39 -6.91 -3.48
N GLN A 89 9.36 -6.03 -3.23
CA GLN A 89 9.09 -4.65 -2.80
C GLN A 89 8.33 -3.85 -3.86
N ALA A 90 8.61 -4.07 -5.15
CA ALA A 90 7.94 -3.37 -6.24
C ALA A 90 6.42 -3.64 -6.22
N PHE A 91 6.07 -4.92 -6.14
CA PHE A 91 4.66 -5.33 -6.07
C PHE A 91 3.99 -4.84 -4.78
N GLU A 92 4.60 -5.05 -3.60
CA GLU A 92 4.03 -4.60 -2.34
C GLU A 92 3.83 -3.08 -2.29
N PHE A 93 4.78 -2.31 -2.83
CA PHE A 93 4.66 -0.86 -2.91
C PHE A 93 3.50 -0.46 -3.83
N MET A 94 3.47 -0.97 -5.07
CA MET A 94 2.42 -0.65 -6.04
C MET A 94 1.03 -1.13 -5.61
N LEU A 95 0.95 -2.29 -4.92
CA LEU A 95 -0.28 -2.81 -4.33
C LEU A 95 -0.93 -1.80 -3.36
N ASN A 96 -0.12 -1.00 -2.69
CA ASN A 96 -0.59 0.03 -1.76
C ASN A 96 -0.83 1.37 -2.46
N VAL A 97 0.17 1.94 -3.14
CA VAL A 97 0.10 3.33 -3.62
C VAL A 97 -0.92 3.52 -4.74
N LEU A 98 -1.15 2.53 -5.59
CA LEU A 98 -2.15 2.60 -6.66
C LEU A 98 -3.61 2.55 -6.16
N ARG A 99 -3.82 2.28 -4.87
CA ARG A 99 -5.14 2.41 -4.22
C ARG A 99 -5.55 3.86 -3.95
N LEU A 100 -4.63 4.80 -4.07
CA LEU A 100 -4.92 6.22 -3.92
C LEU A 100 -5.39 6.81 -5.25
N ARG A 101 -6.57 7.42 -5.27
CA ARG A 101 -7.14 8.03 -6.48
C ARG A 101 -6.25 9.15 -7.04
N GLU A 102 -5.61 9.93 -6.19
CA GLU A 102 -4.66 10.97 -6.57
C GLU A 102 -3.22 10.44 -6.70
N GLY A 103 -3.02 9.15 -6.43
CA GLY A 103 -1.71 8.50 -6.44
C GLY A 103 -0.75 9.01 -5.36
N ALA A 104 0.51 8.60 -5.48
CA ALA A 104 1.59 8.94 -4.56
C ALA A 104 2.76 9.63 -5.29
N PRO A 105 3.54 10.48 -4.60
CA PRO A 105 4.75 11.10 -5.15
C PRO A 105 5.78 10.04 -5.58
N LEU A 106 6.60 10.33 -6.58
CA LEU A 106 7.62 9.38 -7.08
C LEU A 106 8.76 9.15 -6.09
N ASP A 107 9.12 10.15 -5.31
CA ASP A 107 10.15 10.10 -4.26
C ASP A 107 9.79 9.12 -3.12
N LEU A 108 8.49 8.86 -2.91
CA LEU A 108 8.02 7.91 -1.92
C LEU A 108 8.59 6.49 -2.13
N LEU A 109 8.92 6.11 -3.37
CA LEU A 109 9.53 4.81 -3.66
C LEU A 109 10.87 4.66 -2.93
N THR A 110 11.77 5.62 -3.10
CA THR A 110 13.10 5.61 -2.48
C THR A 110 13.06 5.89 -0.99
N GLU A 111 12.03 6.61 -0.52
CA GLU A 111 11.83 6.85 0.92
C GLU A 111 11.33 5.61 1.67
N ARG A 112 10.63 4.70 1.00
CA ARG A 112 9.90 3.59 1.63
C ARG A 112 10.38 2.21 1.24
N THR A 113 11.27 2.12 0.25
CA THR A 113 11.83 0.87 -0.26
C THR A 113 13.33 1.03 -0.53
N THR A 114 13.98 -0.08 -0.87
CA THR A 114 15.37 -0.06 -1.37
C THR A 114 15.44 0.06 -2.89
N LEU A 115 14.32 0.35 -3.55
CA LEU A 115 14.21 0.44 -5.01
C LEU A 115 14.49 1.84 -5.53
N SER A 116 14.99 1.91 -6.74
CA SER A 116 15.04 3.09 -7.59
C SER A 116 13.92 3.05 -8.64
N LEU A 117 13.67 4.17 -9.33
CA LEU A 117 12.73 4.19 -10.45
C LEU A 117 13.15 3.26 -11.58
N ASP A 118 14.45 3.05 -11.79
CA ASP A 118 14.97 2.16 -12.83
C ASP A 118 14.60 0.69 -12.55
N ASP A 119 14.56 0.28 -11.27
CA ASP A 119 14.17 -1.08 -10.88
C ASP A 119 12.73 -1.43 -11.30
N ILE A 120 11.82 -0.43 -11.34
CA ILE A 120 10.40 -0.62 -11.66
C ILE A 120 10.01 -0.08 -13.05
N GLN A 121 10.95 0.53 -13.77
CA GLN A 121 10.71 1.13 -15.10
C GLN A 121 10.09 0.16 -16.13
N PRO A 122 10.48 -1.13 -16.20
CA PRO A 122 9.85 -2.08 -17.12
C PRO A 122 8.33 -2.25 -16.84
N GLY A 123 7.94 -2.35 -15.57
CA GLY A 123 6.54 -2.42 -15.16
C GLY A 123 5.76 -1.16 -15.51
N ILE A 124 6.35 0.02 -15.23
CA ILE A 124 5.77 1.32 -15.60
C ILE A 124 5.53 1.39 -17.11
N ALA A 125 6.55 1.09 -17.92
CA ALA A 125 6.45 1.13 -19.38
C ALA A 125 5.35 0.18 -19.91
N LYS A 126 5.25 -1.01 -19.34
CA LYS A 126 4.18 -1.97 -19.66
C LYS A 126 2.80 -1.41 -19.30
N ALA A 127 2.63 -0.89 -18.09
CA ALA A 127 1.36 -0.30 -17.66
C ALA A 127 0.95 0.90 -18.54
N GLN A 128 1.91 1.75 -18.93
CA GLN A 128 1.68 2.87 -19.86
C GLN A 128 1.28 2.39 -21.25
N SER A 129 1.95 1.36 -21.79
CA SER A 129 1.62 0.82 -23.12
C SER A 129 0.20 0.22 -23.18
N LEU A 130 -0.30 -0.25 -22.04
CA LEU A 130 -1.67 -0.76 -21.88
C LEU A 130 -2.70 0.34 -21.58
N GLY A 131 -2.23 1.58 -21.39
CA GLY A 131 -3.07 2.74 -21.01
C GLY A 131 -3.58 2.69 -19.58
N LEU A 132 -2.90 1.93 -18.69
CA LEU A 132 -3.29 1.76 -17.27
C LEU A 132 -2.64 2.82 -16.37
N MET A 133 -1.49 3.37 -16.78
CA MET A 133 -0.83 4.49 -16.12
C MET A 133 -0.60 5.64 -17.12
N PRO A 134 -0.56 6.91 -16.66
CA PRO A 134 -0.40 8.05 -17.55
C PRO A 134 1.04 8.18 -18.07
N GLN A 135 1.17 8.87 -19.21
CA GLN A 135 2.46 9.27 -19.77
C GLN A 135 2.42 10.77 -20.11
N PRO A 136 3.33 11.60 -19.58
CA PRO A 136 4.44 11.23 -18.67
C PRO A 136 3.95 10.84 -17.27
N LEU A 137 4.77 10.06 -16.54
CA LEU A 137 4.52 9.70 -15.17
C LEU A 137 5.06 10.78 -14.23
N ASN A 138 4.18 11.50 -13.55
CA ASN A 138 4.55 12.53 -12.56
C ASN A 138 4.26 12.08 -11.12
N ARG A 139 3.45 11.04 -10.96
CA ARG A 139 3.06 10.41 -9.70
C ARG A 139 2.77 8.94 -9.96
N PHE A 140 2.86 8.08 -8.95
CA PHE A 140 2.32 6.72 -9.00
C PHE A 140 0.80 6.79 -8.95
N VAL A 141 0.16 6.85 -10.11
CA VAL A 141 -1.28 6.98 -10.26
C VAL A 141 -1.74 6.17 -11.47
N THR A 142 -2.95 5.65 -11.39
CA THR A 142 -3.60 4.99 -12.53
C THR A 142 -4.37 6.00 -13.40
N THR A 143 -4.60 5.65 -14.66
CA THR A 143 -5.68 6.26 -15.46
C THR A 143 -7.04 5.75 -14.95
N ASP A 144 -8.15 6.29 -15.48
CA ASP A 144 -9.49 5.74 -15.18
C ASP A 144 -9.59 4.26 -15.58
N LYS A 145 -9.02 3.90 -16.73
CA LYS A 145 -8.93 2.50 -17.17
C LYS A 145 -8.10 1.67 -16.18
N GLY A 146 -6.95 2.17 -15.73
CA GLY A 146 -6.12 1.47 -14.75
C GLY A 146 -6.78 1.36 -13.38
N TRP A 147 -7.64 2.31 -13.03
CA TRP A 147 -8.47 2.25 -11.83
C TRP A 147 -9.53 1.14 -11.92
N ASP A 148 -10.22 1.04 -13.06
CA ASP A 148 -11.22 -0.01 -13.31
C ASP A 148 -10.58 -1.41 -13.33
N PHE A 149 -9.31 -1.52 -13.75
CA PHE A 149 -8.50 -2.74 -13.79
C PHE A 149 -7.34 -2.69 -12.79
N LEU A 150 -7.63 -2.27 -11.55
CA LEU A 150 -6.59 -2.00 -10.56
C LEU A 150 -5.76 -3.23 -10.22
N SER A 151 -6.39 -4.39 -10.01
CA SER A 151 -5.68 -5.63 -9.70
C SER A 151 -4.72 -6.04 -10.83
N ASP A 152 -5.20 -5.99 -12.09
CA ASP A 152 -4.36 -6.28 -13.27
C ASP A 152 -3.19 -5.29 -13.37
N THR A 153 -3.44 -4.00 -13.04
CA THR A 153 -2.39 -2.98 -13.04
C THR A 153 -1.34 -3.26 -11.98
N GLN A 154 -1.74 -3.70 -10.80
CA GLN A 154 -0.85 -4.05 -9.70
C GLN A 154 -0.03 -5.31 -10.00
N GLU A 155 -0.63 -6.33 -10.61
CA GLU A 155 0.03 -7.59 -11.01
C GLU A 155 1.16 -7.40 -12.03
N ILE A 156 1.22 -6.28 -12.76
CA ILE A 156 2.33 -5.97 -13.67
C ILE A 156 3.67 -5.89 -12.93
N PHE A 157 3.65 -5.61 -11.63
CA PHE A 157 4.84 -5.40 -10.79
C PHE A 157 5.23 -6.63 -9.95
N LEU A 158 4.60 -7.80 -10.21
CA LEU A 158 4.94 -9.10 -9.61
C LEU A 158 6.31 -9.63 -10.06
#